data_6765143f10937c41597b7c8d31dc59cb
#
_entry.id   6765143f10937c41597b7c8d31dc59cb
#
_cell.length_a   1.000
_cell.length_b   1.000
_cell.length_c   1.000
_cell.angle_alpha   90.00
_cell.angle_beta   90.00
_cell.angle_gamma   90.00
#
_symmetry.space_group_name_H-M   'P 1'
#
loop_
_entity.id
_entity.type
_entity.pdbx_description
1 polymer ?
#
loop_
_entity_poly.entity_id
_entity_poly.type
_entity_poly.pdbx_seq_one_letter_code
_entity_poly.pdbx_strand_id
1 'polypeptide(L)'
;MSYLIYLPCPAKMEVMYITRVPNRGSPPAVLLRESYRDGGKVKNRTLANLSSWPEAKVEALARALKGLPPAGLDGAFEIARSLPHGHVAAVLGTIRELGLEQAIDPVPSRLRDLVAAMITAAVIDGSSKLATARGLRAETAASTLGEVLGLGACDEDDLYAAMDWLLPRQEKIEDALAARHLAGGTLVLYDVSSAAFEGRSCPLGAIGHARDGVRGRLQIVYGVLTTTEGIPVAVEVFQGNTGDPATLASQVTKLKQRFGLAHVAVVGDRGMITKARIKDDLRPAELDWVTALRGPAIKTLMAQGAIQPALPGGTGMAEITSPDYPGERLIACCNPFLAAERARKRAGLLDATGAELARIGQATRRARRPLRGKDATALAAGKVINAKKVARHFIVDIAGDGLAWRRDEQKIAAEAALDGIYVIRTSLPPAVLGTGPAVESCKALENVERVFRGLNTDLLIRPVHHRLARRVRARVLIRMLACCITWHMQQRLAPMLVKDDDPAAGKAARPSPVAPARRSAAALAKITTKVTADGAPAHSFATLLADLATIAASHIQPAADLPSFTLITTPAPLQRRAFELLGVSHRLGFM
;
A
#
# COMPACT_ATOMS: atom_id res chain seq x y z
N MET A 1 23.18 -34.62 -41.91
CA MET A 1 23.62 -35.72 -41.01
C MET A 1 22.50 -35.92 -39.97
N SER A 2 21.66 -36.93 -40.21
CA SER A 2 20.51 -37.25 -39.36
C SER A 2 20.96 -38.25 -38.32
N TYR A 3 20.91 -37.86 -37.07
CA TYR A 3 21.10 -38.79 -35.95
C TYR A 3 19.79 -39.51 -35.68
N LEU A 4 19.69 -40.78 -36.07
CA LEU A 4 18.68 -41.71 -35.56
C LEU A 4 18.99 -42.02 -34.09
N ILE A 5 18.14 -41.53 -33.21
CA ILE A 5 18.14 -41.95 -31.79
C ILE A 5 17.45 -43.33 -31.77
N TYR A 6 18.23 -44.37 -31.50
CA TYR A 6 17.75 -45.70 -31.17
C TYR A 6 17.06 -45.63 -29.81
N LEU A 7 15.73 -45.66 -29.80
CA LEU A 7 14.96 -45.97 -28.59
C LEU A 7 15.09 -47.47 -28.30
N PRO A 8 15.45 -47.87 -27.08
CA PRO A 8 15.49 -49.28 -26.73
C PRO A 8 14.08 -49.85 -26.76
N CYS A 9 13.96 -50.99 -27.40
CA CYS A 9 12.75 -51.78 -27.47
C CYS A 9 12.18 -52.03 -26.06
N PRO A 10 10.85 -51.88 -25.81
CA PRO A 10 10.32 -52.08 -24.46
C PRO A 10 10.49 -53.54 -24.06
N ALA A 11 11.25 -53.71 -22.97
CA ALA A 11 11.39 -55.02 -22.31
C ALA A 11 10.01 -55.57 -21.94
N LYS A 12 9.86 -56.87 -22.22
CA LYS A 12 8.81 -57.78 -21.76
C LYS A 12 7.70 -57.14 -20.92
N MET A 13 6.56 -56.80 -21.54
CA MET A 13 5.37 -56.47 -20.79
C MET A 13 4.84 -57.75 -20.12
N GLU A 14 5.16 -57.93 -18.86
CA GLU A 14 4.47 -58.90 -17.99
C GLU A 14 3.16 -58.25 -17.59
N VAL A 15 2.03 -58.78 -18.08
CA VAL A 15 0.69 -58.27 -17.80
C VAL A 15 0.05 -59.13 -16.72
N MET A 16 -0.14 -58.54 -15.54
CA MET A 16 -0.91 -59.19 -14.48
C MET A 16 -2.41 -58.90 -14.67
N TYR A 17 -3.22 -59.91 -14.45
CA TYR A 17 -4.68 -59.82 -14.58
C TYR A 17 -5.39 -60.79 -13.64
N ILE A 18 -6.67 -60.50 -13.34
CA ILE A 18 -7.54 -61.42 -12.58
C ILE A 18 -8.42 -62.17 -13.55
N THR A 19 -8.51 -63.50 -13.34
CA THR A 19 -9.41 -64.42 -14.10
C THR A 19 -10.27 -65.24 -13.16
N ARG A 20 -11.49 -65.50 -13.58
CA ARG A 20 -12.42 -66.39 -12.90
C ARG A 20 -12.46 -67.70 -13.64
N VAL A 21 -12.12 -68.80 -12.96
CA VAL A 21 -12.07 -70.12 -13.53
C VAL A 21 -13.27 -70.90 -12.99
N PRO A 22 -14.18 -71.38 -13.84
CA PRO A 22 -15.34 -72.22 -13.43
C PRO A 22 -14.91 -73.48 -12.71
N ASN A 23 -15.56 -73.80 -11.60
CA ASN A 23 -15.39 -75.05 -10.87
C ASN A 23 -16.67 -75.89 -10.98
N ARG A 24 -16.54 -77.24 -11.12
CA ARG A 24 -17.69 -78.14 -11.10
C ARG A 24 -18.23 -78.22 -9.66
N GLY A 25 -19.44 -77.67 -9.42
CA GLY A 25 -20.16 -77.87 -8.15
C GLY A 25 -19.74 -76.88 -7.01
N SER A 26 -18.89 -75.91 -7.28
CA SER A 26 -18.48 -74.88 -6.32
C SER A 26 -18.33 -73.48 -6.99
N PRO A 27 -18.34 -72.41 -6.25
CA PRO A 27 -18.12 -71.04 -6.83
C PRO A 27 -16.85 -70.97 -7.68
N PRO A 28 -16.81 -70.18 -8.75
CA PRO A 28 -15.64 -70.01 -9.60
C PRO A 28 -14.41 -69.55 -8.78
N ALA A 29 -13.27 -70.20 -9.07
CA ALA A 29 -12.00 -69.73 -8.45
C ALA A 29 -11.56 -68.43 -9.05
N VAL A 30 -11.19 -67.44 -8.18
CA VAL A 30 -10.66 -66.14 -8.56
C VAL A 30 -9.14 -66.18 -8.46
N LEU A 31 -8.47 -66.07 -9.59
CA LEU A 31 -7.02 -66.24 -9.67
C LEU A 31 -6.36 -64.97 -10.18
N LEU A 32 -5.30 -64.51 -9.48
CA LEU A 32 -4.35 -63.52 -10.00
C LEU A 32 -3.33 -64.22 -10.87
N ARG A 33 -3.27 -63.88 -12.14
CA ARG A 33 -2.38 -64.45 -13.14
C ARG A 33 -1.48 -63.43 -13.79
N GLU A 34 -0.36 -63.91 -14.27
CA GLU A 34 0.60 -63.13 -15.05
C GLU A 34 0.81 -63.82 -16.40
N SER A 35 0.75 -63.04 -17.48
CA SER A 35 1.13 -63.46 -18.81
C SER A 35 2.56 -63.07 -19.08
N TYR A 36 3.40 -64.03 -19.50
CA TYR A 36 4.78 -63.79 -19.88
C TYR A 36 5.12 -64.52 -21.18
N ARG A 37 6.16 -64.11 -21.85
CA ARG A 37 6.63 -64.77 -23.08
C ARG A 37 7.81 -65.67 -22.77
N ASP A 38 7.70 -66.95 -23.21
CA ASP A 38 8.76 -67.92 -23.13
C ASP A 38 8.90 -68.64 -24.49
N GLY A 39 10.07 -68.58 -25.12
CA GLY A 39 10.33 -69.16 -26.42
C GLY A 39 9.41 -68.66 -27.54
N GLY A 40 8.95 -67.39 -27.50
CA GLY A 40 8.04 -66.78 -28.49
C GLY A 40 6.56 -67.08 -28.25
N LYS A 41 6.21 -68.00 -27.32
CA LYS A 41 4.83 -68.36 -26.94
C LYS A 41 4.44 -67.59 -25.65
N VAL A 42 3.16 -67.12 -25.59
CA VAL A 42 2.58 -66.56 -24.37
C VAL A 42 2.22 -67.68 -23.42
N LYS A 43 2.80 -67.68 -22.23
CA LYS A 43 2.46 -68.58 -21.12
C LYS A 43 1.85 -67.78 -19.97
N ASN A 44 0.98 -68.45 -19.20
CA ASN A 44 0.33 -67.84 -18.03
C ASN A 44 0.71 -68.66 -16.78
N ARG A 45 1.08 -67.91 -15.71
CA ARG A 45 1.28 -68.54 -14.37
C ARG A 45 0.30 -67.94 -13.37
N THR A 46 -0.15 -68.77 -12.42
CA THR A 46 -0.98 -68.30 -11.32
C THR A 46 -0.08 -67.79 -10.22
N LEU A 47 -0.25 -66.55 -9.81
CA LEU A 47 0.54 -65.86 -8.74
C LEU A 47 -0.15 -66.08 -7.39
N ALA A 48 -1.48 -65.99 -7.34
CA ALA A 48 -2.24 -66.11 -6.10
C ALA A 48 -3.69 -66.59 -6.38
N ASN A 49 -4.29 -67.30 -5.39
CA ASN A 49 -5.71 -67.59 -5.34
C ASN A 49 -6.41 -66.59 -4.44
N LEU A 50 -7.31 -65.79 -5.03
CA LEU A 50 -8.06 -64.73 -4.37
C LEU A 50 -9.51 -65.13 -4.04
N SER A 51 -9.86 -66.39 -4.17
CA SER A 51 -11.26 -66.90 -3.99
C SER A 51 -11.82 -66.64 -2.58
N SER A 52 -10.94 -66.44 -1.57
CA SER A 52 -11.34 -66.10 -0.21
C SER A 52 -11.49 -64.63 0.05
N TRP A 53 -11.14 -63.76 -0.94
CA TRP A 53 -11.22 -62.34 -0.78
C TRP A 53 -12.64 -61.84 -0.99
N PRO A 54 -13.09 -60.83 -0.24
CA PRO A 54 -14.32 -60.11 -0.53
C PRO A 54 -14.33 -59.58 -1.96
N GLU A 55 -15.46 -59.69 -2.64
CA GLU A 55 -15.62 -59.29 -4.05
C GLU A 55 -15.14 -57.86 -4.31
N ALA A 56 -15.46 -56.92 -3.42
CA ALA A 56 -15.03 -55.54 -3.53
C ALA A 56 -13.50 -55.36 -3.56
N LYS A 57 -12.74 -56.21 -2.81
CA LYS A 57 -11.28 -56.18 -2.84
C LYS A 57 -10.71 -56.76 -4.13
N VAL A 58 -11.35 -57.83 -4.66
CA VAL A 58 -10.98 -58.41 -5.95
C VAL A 58 -11.20 -57.41 -7.08
N GLU A 59 -12.32 -56.71 -7.06
CA GLU A 59 -12.65 -55.72 -8.08
C GLU A 59 -11.74 -54.46 -8.01
N ALA A 60 -11.41 -54.02 -6.81
CA ALA A 60 -10.44 -52.94 -6.61
C ALA A 60 -9.05 -53.32 -7.16
N LEU A 61 -8.58 -54.55 -6.89
CA LEU A 61 -7.31 -55.03 -7.44
C LEU A 61 -7.37 -55.17 -8.97
N ALA A 62 -8.47 -55.67 -9.52
CA ALA A 62 -8.66 -55.78 -10.97
C ALA A 62 -8.61 -54.45 -11.69
N ARG A 63 -9.17 -53.40 -11.09
CA ARG A 63 -9.11 -52.03 -11.60
C ARG A 63 -7.70 -51.47 -11.50
N ALA A 64 -7.02 -51.66 -10.36
CA ALA A 64 -5.64 -51.21 -10.17
C ALA A 64 -4.68 -51.84 -11.19
N LEU A 65 -4.81 -53.14 -11.46
CA LEU A 65 -4.03 -53.84 -12.49
C LEU A 65 -4.25 -53.32 -13.91
N LYS A 66 -5.40 -52.70 -14.18
CA LYS A 66 -5.74 -52.06 -15.46
C LYS A 66 -5.34 -50.58 -15.50
N GLY A 67 -4.71 -50.06 -14.47
CA GLY A 67 -4.40 -48.62 -14.35
C GLY A 67 -5.64 -47.74 -14.22
N LEU A 68 -6.80 -48.33 -13.89
CA LEU A 68 -8.04 -47.59 -13.68
C LEU A 68 -8.14 -47.13 -12.22
N PRO A 69 -8.69 -45.93 -11.98
CA PRO A 69 -8.92 -45.51 -10.62
C PRO A 69 -9.84 -46.45 -9.86
N PRO A 70 -9.77 -46.54 -8.51
CA PRO A 70 -10.69 -47.33 -7.69
C PRO A 70 -12.15 -47.06 -8.05
N ALA A 71 -13.00 -48.05 -7.98
CA ALA A 71 -14.46 -47.89 -8.21
C ALA A 71 -15.00 -46.98 -7.07
N GLY A 72 -15.74 -45.90 -7.43
CA GLY A 72 -16.40 -45.07 -6.44
C GLY A 72 -15.47 -44.02 -5.82
N LEU A 73 -14.57 -43.37 -6.61
CA LEU A 73 -13.89 -42.14 -6.13
C LEU A 73 -14.91 -41.09 -5.69
N ASP A 74 -16.10 -41.08 -6.26
CA ASP A 74 -17.19 -40.15 -5.89
C ASP A 74 -17.75 -40.37 -4.46
N GLY A 75 -17.29 -41.35 -3.72
CA GLY A 75 -17.62 -41.60 -2.31
C GLY A 75 -16.40 -41.94 -1.45
N ALA A 76 -15.19 -41.96 -2.04
CA ALA A 76 -13.98 -42.35 -1.32
C ALA A 76 -13.41 -41.22 -0.45
N PHE A 77 -13.72 -39.96 -0.79
CA PHE A 77 -13.24 -38.77 -0.12
C PHE A 77 -14.36 -37.73 -0.06
N GLU A 78 -14.47 -37.06 1.06
CA GLU A 78 -15.29 -35.86 1.25
C GLU A 78 -14.39 -34.66 1.48
N ILE A 79 -14.69 -33.55 0.84
CA ILE A 79 -14.06 -32.27 1.15
C ILE A 79 -14.86 -31.65 2.30
N ALA A 80 -14.42 -31.89 3.53
CA ALA A 80 -15.09 -31.39 4.72
C ALA A 80 -15.05 -29.84 4.77
N ARG A 81 -13.96 -29.24 4.28
CA ARG A 81 -13.79 -27.78 4.21
C ARG A 81 -12.71 -27.41 3.20
N SER A 82 -12.87 -26.24 2.55
CA SER A 82 -11.84 -25.64 1.70
C SER A 82 -11.70 -24.17 2.06
N LEU A 83 -10.50 -23.75 2.45
CA LEU A 83 -10.22 -22.37 2.90
C LEU A 83 -9.19 -21.70 1.99
N PRO A 84 -9.40 -20.44 1.58
CA PRO A 84 -8.39 -19.63 0.89
C PRO A 84 -7.08 -19.58 1.69
N HIS A 85 -5.95 -19.88 1.04
CA HIS A 85 -4.65 -20.02 1.72
C HIS A 85 -3.54 -19.17 1.12
N GLY A 86 -3.41 -19.12 -0.22
CA GLY A 86 -2.21 -18.56 -0.84
C GLY A 86 -1.93 -17.11 -0.49
N HIS A 87 -2.94 -16.25 -0.35
CA HIS A 87 -2.76 -14.86 0.08
C HIS A 87 -2.30 -14.77 1.55
N VAL A 88 -2.74 -15.71 2.43
CA VAL A 88 -2.25 -15.83 3.80
C VAL A 88 -0.77 -16.22 3.79
N ALA A 89 -0.42 -17.25 3.03
CA ALA A 89 0.97 -17.70 2.90
C ALA A 89 1.90 -16.60 2.36
N ALA A 90 1.43 -15.81 1.38
CA ALA A 90 2.19 -14.70 0.83
C ALA A 90 2.44 -13.59 1.86
N VAL A 91 1.41 -13.13 2.57
CA VAL A 91 1.52 -12.00 3.51
C VAL A 91 2.25 -12.45 4.79
N LEU A 92 1.80 -13.52 5.44
CA LEU A 92 2.41 -14.01 6.67
C LEU A 92 3.84 -14.52 6.44
N GLY A 93 4.09 -15.16 5.29
CA GLY A 93 5.44 -15.55 4.86
C GLY A 93 6.37 -14.34 4.73
N THR A 94 5.89 -13.24 4.14
CA THR A 94 6.66 -11.99 4.05
C THR A 94 6.91 -11.37 5.43
N ILE A 95 5.94 -11.38 6.35
CA ILE A 95 6.11 -10.92 7.75
C ILE A 95 7.26 -11.69 8.42
N ARG A 96 7.31 -13.01 8.26
CA ARG A 96 8.34 -13.89 8.84
C ARG A 96 9.70 -13.70 8.19
N GLU A 97 9.74 -13.62 6.88
CA GLU A 97 10.98 -13.39 6.11
C GLU A 97 11.63 -12.04 6.46
N LEU A 98 10.80 -11.02 6.67
CA LEU A 98 11.28 -9.71 7.13
C LEU A 98 11.62 -9.67 8.63
N GLY A 99 11.45 -10.75 9.38
CA GLY A 99 11.74 -10.79 10.81
C GLY A 99 10.83 -9.88 11.66
N LEU A 100 9.64 -9.51 11.16
CA LEU A 100 8.76 -8.60 11.89
C LEU A 100 8.20 -9.25 13.16
N GLU A 101 7.95 -10.56 13.18
CA GLU A 101 7.55 -11.29 14.40
C GLU A 101 8.58 -11.13 15.51
N GLN A 102 9.88 -11.23 15.17
CA GLN A 102 11.01 -11.06 16.12
C GLN A 102 11.15 -9.59 16.58
N ALA A 103 10.89 -8.63 15.69
CA ALA A 103 10.88 -7.21 16.05
C ALA A 103 9.72 -6.86 17.00
N ILE A 104 8.57 -7.51 16.87
CA ILE A 104 7.42 -7.36 17.78
C ILE A 104 7.75 -7.96 19.13
N ASP A 105 8.17 -9.21 19.17
CA ASP A 105 8.68 -9.90 20.37
C ASP A 105 9.51 -11.11 19.93
N PRO A 106 10.77 -11.26 20.41
CA PRO A 106 11.59 -12.41 20.08
C PRO A 106 11.03 -13.74 20.62
N VAL A 107 10.22 -13.67 21.69
CA VAL A 107 9.60 -14.86 22.28
C VAL A 107 8.26 -15.15 21.63
N PRO A 108 8.08 -16.35 21.04
CA PRO A 108 6.77 -16.77 20.52
C PRO A 108 5.70 -16.75 21.60
N SER A 109 4.54 -16.19 21.27
CA SER A 109 3.40 -16.13 22.17
C SER A 109 2.09 -15.96 21.43
N ARG A 110 0.98 -16.40 22.00
CA ARG A 110 -0.36 -16.21 21.44
C ARG A 110 -0.65 -14.72 21.14
N LEU A 111 -0.18 -13.79 21.98
CA LEU A 111 -0.38 -12.35 21.76
C LEU A 111 0.40 -11.84 20.54
N ARG A 112 1.62 -12.34 20.33
CA ARG A 112 2.40 -12.04 19.12
C ARG A 112 1.72 -12.57 17.88
N ASP A 113 1.19 -13.80 17.92
CA ASP A 113 0.50 -14.43 16.80
C ASP A 113 -0.81 -13.70 16.47
N LEU A 114 -1.55 -13.22 17.49
CA LEU A 114 -2.72 -12.35 17.31
C LEU A 114 -2.36 -11.01 16.63
N VAL A 115 -1.21 -10.42 16.98
CA VAL A 115 -0.73 -9.20 16.29
C VAL A 115 -0.37 -9.50 14.84
N ALA A 116 0.36 -10.60 14.58
CA ALA A 116 0.68 -11.03 13.21
C ALA A 116 -0.59 -11.32 12.39
N ALA A 117 -1.60 -11.94 13.01
CA ALA A 117 -2.91 -12.16 12.41
C ALA A 117 -3.60 -10.82 12.06
N MET A 118 -3.58 -9.83 12.97
CA MET A 118 -4.17 -8.52 12.72
C MET A 118 -3.46 -7.74 11.61
N ILE A 119 -2.14 -7.86 11.50
CA ILE A 119 -1.35 -7.25 10.42
C ILE A 119 -1.69 -7.93 9.09
N THR A 120 -1.70 -9.28 9.06
CA THR A 120 -2.04 -10.06 7.87
C THR A 120 -3.47 -9.77 7.41
N ALA A 121 -4.45 -9.81 8.31
CA ALA A 121 -5.83 -9.47 8.00
C ALA A 121 -5.99 -8.02 7.49
N ALA A 122 -5.18 -7.08 7.99
CA ALA A 122 -5.18 -5.71 7.51
C ALA A 122 -4.75 -5.58 6.04
N VAL A 123 -3.77 -6.38 5.61
CA VAL A 123 -3.30 -6.42 4.21
C VAL A 123 -4.31 -7.12 3.29
N ILE A 124 -4.96 -8.19 3.79
CA ILE A 124 -5.86 -9.01 2.98
C ILE A 124 -7.25 -8.36 2.83
N ASP A 125 -7.85 -7.89 3.92
CA ASP A 125 -9.28 -7.50 3.94
C ASP A 125 -9.56 -6.21 4.73
N GLY A 126 -8.65 -5.68 5.50
CA GLY A 126 -8.83 -4.41 6.24
C GLY A 126 -10.01 -4.33 7.22
N SER A 127 -10.66 -5.43 7.55
CA SER A 127 -11.93 -5.52 8.26
C SER A 127 -11.91 -5.05 9.74
N SER A 128 -13.07 -5.00 10.39
CA SER A 128 -13.21 -4.67 11.83
C SER A 128 -12.62 -5.76 12.72
N LYS A 129 -12.38 -5.46 14.02
CA LYS A 129 -11.88 -6.47 14.96
C LYS A 129 -12.84 -7.65 15.13
N LEU A 130 -14.14 -7.39 15.19
CA LEU A 130 -15.15 -8.44 15.22
C LEU A 130 -15.10 -9.33 13.97
N ALA A 131 -15.00 -8.73 12.79
CA ALA A 131 -14.88 -9.50 11.54
C ALA A 131 -13.55 -10.27 11.47
N THR A 132 -12.45 -9.66 11.93
CA THR A 132 -11.14 -10.35 12.03
C THR A 132 -11.25 -11.55 12.98
N ALA A 133 -11.81 -11.39 14.18
CA ALA A 133 -11.98 -12.49 15.13
C ALA A 133 -12.84 -13.62 14.55
N ARG A 134 -13.96 -13.27 13.91
CA ARG A 134 -14.81 -14.27 13.23
C ARG A 134 -14.07 -14.99 12.10
N GLY A 135 -13.26 -14.26 11.32
CA GLY A 135 -12.45 -14.86 10.26
C GLY A 135 -11.32 -15.78 10.75
N LEU A 136 -10.90 -15.66 12.00
CA LEU A 136 -9.89 -16.52 12.64
C LEU A 136 -10.49 -17.76 13.31
N ARG A 137 -11.75 -17.70 13.79
CA ARG A 137 -12.41 -18.82 14.48
C ARG A 137 -12.57 -20.03 13.58
N ALA A 138 -12.38 -21.22 14.14
CA ALA A 138 -12.46 -22.47 13.38
C ALA A 138 -13.82 -22.63 12.65
N GLU A 139 -14.94 -22.30 13.32
CA GLU A 139 -16.29 -22.49 12.77
C GLU A 139 -16.63 -21.49 11.65
N THR A 140 -16.06 -20.28 11.68
CA THR A 140 -16.40 -19.18 10.77
C THR A 140 -15.21 -18.67 9.97
N ALA A 141 -14.10 -19.44 9.91
CA ALA A 141 -12.87 -19.04 9.27
C ALA A 141 -13.10 -18.61 7.81
N ALA A 142 -12.59 -17.42 7.47
CA ALA A 142 -12.63 -16.89 6.12
C ALA A 142 -11.39 -17.27 5.29
N SER A 143 -10.33 -17.75 5.95
CA SER A 143 -9.08 -18.22 5.36
C SER A 143 -8.35 -19.14 6.34
N THR A 144 -7.21 -19.67 5.93
CA THR A 144 -6.37 -20.52 6.80
C THR A 144 -5.62 -19.74 7.89
N LEU A 145 -5.77 -18.44 8.01
CA LEU A 145 -4.96 -17.59 8.92
C LEU A 145 -5.06 -18.04 10.39
N GLY A 146 -6.29 -18.32 10.84
CA GLY A 146 -6.53 -18.81 12.21
C GLY A 146 -5.90 -20.18 12.46
N GLU A 147 -5.94 -21.06 11.47
CA GLU A 147 -5.37 -22.41 11.54
C GLU A 147 -3.84 -22.37 11.55
N VAL A 148 -3.22 -21.63 10.61
CA VAL A 148 -1.76 -21.49 10.49
C VAL A 148 -1.12 -20.89 11.76
N LEU A 149 -1.84 -20.06 12.49
CA LEU A 149 -1.37 -19.42 13.73
C LEU A 149 -1.92 -20.09 15.01
N GLY A 150 -2.73 -21.15 14.91
CA GLY A 150 -3.33 -21.81 16.06
C GLY A 150 -4.33 -20.95 16.84
N LEU A 151 -5.05 -20.06 16.16
CA LEU A 151 -5.93 -19.03 16.76
C LEU A 151 -7.43 -19.35 16.63
N GLY A 152 -7.80 -20.60 16.36
CA GLY A 152 -9.17 -21.02 16.04
C GLY A 152 -10.22 -20.78 17.17
N ALA A 153 -9.80 -20.47 18.39
CA ALA A 153 -10.67 -20.18 19.53
C ALA A 153 -10.57 -18.71 19.99
N CYS A 154 -10.16 -17.77 19.13
CA CYS A 154 -10.03 -16.37 19.53
C CYS A 154 -11.37 -15.60 19.41
N ASP A 155 -11.51 -14.55 20.22
CA ASP A 155 -12.58 -13.58 20.13
C ASP A 155 -12.07 -12.15 19.95
N GLU A 156 -12.97 -11.15 19.95
CA GLU A 156 -12.59 -9.76 19.81
C GLU A 156 -11.85 -9.19 21.03
N ASP A 157 -12.07 -9.74 22.22
CA ASP A 157 -11.38 -9.31 23.43
C ASP A 157 -9.92 -9.79 23.43
N ASP A 158 -9.64 -10.97 22.89
CA ASP A 158 -8.28 -11.44 22.61
C ASP A 158 -7.52 -10.47 21.71
N LEU A 159 -8.17 -9.97 20.64
CA LEU A 159 -7.58 -8.98 19.75
C LEU A 159 -7.34 -7.65 20.46
N TYR A 160 -8.26 -7.22 21.32
CA TYR A 160 -8.05 -6.00 22.12
C TYR A 160 -6.94 -6.18 23.16
N ALA A 161 -6.83 -7.33 23.79
CA ALA A 161 -5.72 -7.65 24.70
C ALA A 161 -4.37 -7.63 23.94
N ALA A 162 -4.32 -8.19 22.74
CA ALA A 162 -3.14 -8.15 21.90
C ALA A 162 -2.76 -6.72 21.45
N MET A 163 -3.74 -5.84 21.19
CA MET A 163 -3.50 -4.42 20.92
C MET A 163 -2.94 -3.69 22.15
N ASP A 164 -3.50 -3.94 23.33
CA ASP A 164 -3.03 -3.35 24.58
C ASP A 164 -1.60 -3.85 24.92
N TRP A 165 -1.28 -5.11 24.62
CA TRP A 165 0.04 -5.72 24.78
C TRP A 165 1.08 -5.20 23.75
N LEU A 166 0.65 -4.91 22.51
CA LEU A 166 1.54 -4.41 21.44
C LEU A 166 2.05 -3.01 21.71
N LEU A 167 1.20 -2.11 22.22
CA LEU A 167 1.51 -0.68 22.30
C LEU A 167 2.78 -0.37 23.12
N PRO A 168 3.05 -0.98 24.30
CA PRO A 168 4.30 -0.77 25.03
C PRO A 168 5.56 -1.23 24.26
N ARG A 169 5.41 -2.03 23.20
CA ARG A 169 6.49 -2.53 22.34
C ARG A 169 6.77 -1.64 21.13
N GLN A 170 5.94 -0.61 20.92
CA GLN A 170 6.04 0.27 19.76
C GLN A 170 7.46 0.82 19.57
N GLU A 171 8.11 1.27 20.65
CA GLU A 171 9.44 1.86 20.59
C GLU A 171 10.47 0.87 20.04
N LYS A 172 10.50 -0.36 20.57
CA LYS A 172 11.42 -1.40 20.11
C LYS A 172 11.17 -1.78 18.64
N ILE A 173 9.92 -1.84 18.23
CA ILE A 173 9.55 -2.13 16.84
C ILE A 173 10.03 -1.02 15.91
N GLU A 174 9.78 0.24 16.26
CA GLU A 174 10.23 1.40 15.50
C GLU A 174 11.76 1.46 15.43
N ASP A 175 12.47 1.15 16.53
CA ASP A 175 13.94 1.10 16.56
C ASP A 175 14.49 0.01 15.63
N ALA A 176 13.86 -1.16 15.59
CA ALA A 176 14.23 -2.25 14.67
C ALA A 176 13.97 -1.85 13.20
N LEU A 177 12.85 -1.18 12.91
CA LEU A 177 12.56 -0.68 11.57
C LEU A 177 13.54 0.42 11.16
N ALA A 178 13.86 1.35 12.07
CA ALA A 178 14.83 2.41 11.83
C ALA A 178 16.22 1.84 11.57
N ALA A 179 16.69 0.91 12.39
CA ALA A 179 17.98 0.24 12.21
C ALA A 179 18.10 -0.50 10.86
N ARG A 180 16.97 -1.03 10.37
CA ARG A 180 16.92 -1.74 9.08
C ARG A 180 16.87 -0.80 7.88
N HIS A 181 16.18 0.32 7.99
CA HIS A 181 15.80 1.16 6.83
C HIS A 181 16.43 2.54 6.83
N LEU A 182 16.94 3.03 7.97
CA LEU A 182 17.59 4.32 8.08
C LEU A 182 19.07 4.14 8.39
N ALA A 183 19.93 4.54 7.47
CA ALA A 183 21.37 4.60 7.69
C ALA A 183 21.79 6.02 8.09
N GLY A 184 22.97 6.18 8.67
CA GLY A 184 23.59 7.49 8.93
C GLY A 184 23.72 8.32 7.64
N GLY A 185 23.44 9.61 7.70
CA GLY A 185 23.40 10.50 6.53
C GLY A 185 22.12 10.43 5.71
N THR A 186 21.07 9.77 6.19
CA THR A 186 19.80 9.54 5.47
C THR A 186 18.88 10.76 5.55
N LEU A 187 18.17 11.01 4.46
CA LEU A 187 17.01 11.90 4.45
C LEU A 187 15.80 11.13 4.98
N VAL A 188 15.13 11.70 5.98
CA VAL A 188 13.91 11.15 6.56
C VAL A 188 12.74 12.05 6.21
N LEU A 189 11.71 11.48 5.60
CA LEU A 189 10.50 12.23 5.27
C LEU A 189 9.54 12.18 6.45
N TYR A 190 8.98 13.30 6.82
CA TYR A 190 7.94 13.40 7.83
C TYR A 190 6.77 14.24 7.34
N ASP A 191 5.58 13.69 7.51
CA ASP A 191 4.34 14.41 7.24
C ASP A 191 3.21 13.91 8.15
N VAL A 192 2.11 14.65 8.20
CA VAL A 192 0.95 14.36 9.05
C VAL A 192 -0.34 14.28 8.24
N SER A 193 -1.24 13.42 8.70
CA SER A 193 -2.57 13.28 8.16
C SER A 193 -3.62 13.25 9.27
N SER A 194 -4.90 13.24 8.90
CA SER A 194 -6.00 13.09 9.84
C SER A 194 -6.89 11.91 9.44
N ALA A 195 -7.49 11.27 10.44
CA ALA A 195 -8.49 10.23 10.25
C ALA A 195 -9.76 10.60 11.01
N ALA A 196 -10.91 10.50 10.33
CA ALA A 196 -12.21 10.73 10.93
C ALA A 196 -12.45 9.77 12.10
N PHE A 197 -13.01 10.31 13.18
CA PHE A 197 -13.39 9.56 14.37
C PHE A 197 -14.91 9.48 14.43
N GLU A 198 -15.46 8.28 14.44
CA GLU A 198 -16.92 8.04 14.51
C GLU A 198 -17.38 7.51 15.88
N GLY A 199 -16.47 7.35 16.81
CA GLY A 199 -16.80 7.00 18.21
C GLY A 199 -17.40 8.19 18.96
N ARG A 200 -18.12 7.89 20.06
CA ARG A 200 -18.76 8.93 20.90
C ARG A 200 -17.80 9.62 21.86
N SER A 201 -16.75 8.96 22.28
CA SER A 201 -15.80 9.49 23.27
C SER A 201 -14.41 8.88 23.08
N CYS A 202 -13.42 9.73 22.89
CA CYS A 202 -12.00 9.37 22.92
C CYS A 202 -11.20 10.61 23.27
N PRO A 203 -10.24 10.56 24.20
CA PRO A 203 -9.40 11.72 24.52
C PRO A 203 -8.60 12.28 23.35
N LEU A 204 -8.37 11.48 22.30
CA LEU A 204 -7.67 11.90 21.07
C LEU A 204 -8.61 12.53 20.05
N GLY A 205 -9.93 12.32 20.16
CA GLY A 205 -10.92 12.85 19.23
C GLY A 205 -11.17 14.33 19.47
N ALA A 206 -10.85 15.18 18.50
CA ALA A 206 -11.12 16.61 18.56
C ALA A 206 -11.49 17.16 17.18
N ILE A 207 -12.23 18.29 17.15
CA ILE A 207 -12.49 19.02 15.92
C ILE A 207 -11.25 19.84 15.57
N GLY A 208 -10.70 19.65 14.36
CA GLY A 208 -9.50 20.32 13.91
C GLY A 208 -9.51 20.59 12.41
N HIS A 209 -8.35 20.91 11.86
CA HIS A 209 -8.19 21.10 10.41
C HIS A 209 -8.30 19.74 9.70
N ALA A 210 -9.40 19.53 9.00
CA ALA A 210 -9.64 18.30 8.27
C ALA A 210 -8.82 18.28 6.97
N ARG A 211 -7.84 17.39 6.90
CA ARG A 211 -6.97 17.20 5.72
C ARG A 211 -7.65 16.40 4.61
N ASP A 212 -8.71 15.67 4.96
CA ASP A 212 -9.57 14.94 4.02
C ASP A 212 -10.72 15.79 3.42
N GLY A 213 -10.79 17.08 3.80
CA GLY A 213 -11.80 18.03 3.33
C GLY A 213 -13.14 17.95 4.05
N VAL A 214 -13.35 16.99 4.94
CA VAL A 214 -14.62 16.83 5.71
C VAL A 214 -14.56 17.63 7.00
N ARG A 215 -15.18 18.80 7.01
CA ARG A 215 -15.18 19.72 8.16
C ARG A 215 -16.21 19.34 9.22
N GLY A 216 -15.97 19.78 10.46
CA GLY A 216 -16.94 19.70 11.57
C GLY A 216 -17.11 18.30 12.17
N ARG A 217 -16.23 17.35 11.86
CA ARG A 217 -16.19 16.02 12.48
C ARG A 217 -15.04 15.89 13.48
N LEU A 218 -15.24 15.03 14.48
CA LEU A 218 -14.13 14.59 15.33
C LEU A 218 -13.12 13.83 14.46
N GLN A 219 -11.86 14.04 14.73
CA GLN A 219 -10.74 13.38 14.05
C GLN A 219 -9.60 13.11 15.03
N ILE A 220 -8.67 12.26 14.63
CA ILE A 220 -7.33 12.18 15.19
C ILE A 220 -6.33 12.73 14.16
N VAL A 221 -5.18 13.20 14.64
CA VAL A 221 -4.02 13.51 13.78
C VAL A 221 -2.99 12.44 14.00
N TYR A 222 -2.31 12.00 12.95
CA TYR A 222 -1.19 11.07 13.04
C TYR A 222 -0.08 11.46 12.07
N GLY A 223 1.16 11.35 12.54
CA GLY A 223 2.37 11.62 11.76
C GLY A 223 3.10 10.33 11.46
N VAL A 224 3.72 10.26 10.28
CA VAL A 224 4.51 9.10 9.85
C VAL A 224 5.90 9.54 9.42
N LEU A 225 6.92 8.88 9.98
CA LEU A 225 8.31 8.96 9.50
C LEU A 225 8.52 7.87 8.45
N THR A 226 9.08 8.24 7.31
CA THR A 226 9.39 7.31 6.23
C THR A 226 10.79 7.52 5.67
N THR A 227 11.33 6.52 5.00
CA THR A 227 12.49 6.70 4.12
C THR A 227 12.10 7.52 2.89
N THR A 228 13.06 7.92 2.08
CA THR A 228 12.84 8.63 0.81
C THR A 228 12.03 7.80 -0.19
N GLU A 229 12.10 6.48 -0.10
CA GLU A 229 11.34 5.53 -0.93
C GLU A 229 9.89 5.35 -0.44
N GLY A 230 9.57 5.86 0.76
CA GLY A 230 8.25 5.75 1.36
C GLY A 230 8.04 4.50 2.22
N ILE A 231 9.10 3.91 2.80
CA ILE A 231 8.96 2.85 3.80
C ILE A 231 8.60 3.49 5.13
N PRO A 232 7.44 3.20 5.73
CA PRO A 232 7.12 3.75 7.03
C PRO A 232 7.95 3.06 8.12
N VAL A 233 8.62 3.85 8.97
CA VAL A 233 9.49 3.37 10.05
C VAL A 233 8.97 3.71 11.43
N ALA A 234 8.21 4.80 11.58
CA ALA A 234 7.60 5.18 12.84
C ALA A 234 6.30 5.94 12.63
N VAL A 235 5.42 5.87 13.61
CA VAL A 235 4.13 6.56 13.62
C VAL A 235 3.85 7.16 15.00
N GLU A 236 3.15 8.30 15.02
CA GLU A 236 2.68 8.90 16.26
C GLU A 236 1.26 9.45 16.09
N VAL A 237 0.45 9.33 17.15
CA VAL A 237 -0.95 9.75 17.14
C VAL A 237 -1.15 10.89 18.13
N PHE A 238 -1.71 11.99 17.63
CA PHE A 238 -1.97 13.24 18.35
C PHE A 238 -3.48 13.50 18.46
N GLN A 239 -3.86 14.45 19.30
CA GLN A 239 -5.24 14.95 19.33
C GLN A 239 -5.63 15.55 17.97
N GLY A 240 -6.91 15.44 17.63
CA GLY A 240 -7.42 15.86 16.33
C GLY A 240 -7.31 17.34 16.01
N ASN A 241 -7.08 18.21 17.00
CA ASN A 241 -6.84 19.64 16.85
C ASN A 241 -5.36 20.04 16.88
N THR A 242 -4.44 19.06 16.94
CA THR A 242 -2.99 19.35 16.91
C THR A 242 -2.58 19.94 15.57
N GLY A 243 -1.91 21.09 15.59
CA GLY A 243 -1.35 21.71 14.40
C GLY A 243 -0.07 21.04 13.94
N ASP A 244 0.19 21.01 12.63
CA ASP A 244 1.33 20.34 12.02
C ASP A 244 2.69 20.70 12.64
N PRO A 245 3.00 21.98 12.90
CA PRO A 245 4.29 22.33 13.51
C PRO A 245 4.49 21.76 14.91
N ALA A 246 3.41 21.55 15.67
CA ALA A 246 3.50 21.04 17.04
C ALA A 246 3.84 19.55 17.09
N THR A 247 3.69 18.83 15.98
CA THR A 247 3.99 17.39 15.91
C THR A 247 5.48 17.10 15.68
N LEU A 248 6.27 18.10 15.28
CA LEU A 248 7.68 17.91 14.88
C LEU A 248 8.60 17.61 16.06
N ALA A 249 8.39 18.25 17.21
CA ALA A 249 9.29 18.13 18.36
C ALA A 249 9.46 16.68 18.85
N SER A 250 8.38 15.90 18.89
CA SER A 250 8.46 14.49 19.28
C SER A 250 9.23 13.63 18.26
N GLN A 251 9.19 13.99 16.98
CA GLN A 251 9.94 13.29 15.94
C GLN A 251 11.43 13.60 16.01
N VAL A 252 11.79 14.83 16.34
CA VAL A 252 13.17 15.23 16.61
C VAL A 252 13.77 14.39 17.74
N THR A 253 13.03 14.23 18.83
CA THR A 253 13.42 13.36 19.95
C THR A 253 13.62 11.92 19.51
N LYS A 254 12.71 11.35 18.73
CA LYS A 254 12.84 9.98 18.18
C LYS A 254 14.12 9.82 17.36
N LEU A 255 14.36 10.72 16.42
CA LEU A 255 15.49 10.63 15.50
C LEU A 255 16.84 10.70 16.23
N LYS A 256 16.99 11.62 17.18
CA LYS A 256 18.25 11.84 17.91
C LYS A 256 18.46 10.86 19.06
N GLN A 257 17.47 10.73 19.94
CA GLN A 257 17.64 10.00 21.20
C GLN A 257 17.39 8.50 21.07
N ARG A 258 16.44 8.10 20.22
CA ARG A 258 16.07 6.69 20.07
C ARG A 258 16.79 6.01 18.91
N PHE A 259 16.74 6.60 17.71
CA PHE A 259 17.37 5.99 16.53
C PHE A 259 18.87 6.24 16.46
N GLY A 260 19.40 7.17 17.27
CA GLY A 260 20.84 7.45 17.35
C GLY A 260 21.45 7.95 16.04
N LEU A 261 20.64 8.57 15.19
CA LEU A 261 21.08 9.04 13.87
C LEU A 261 21.84 10.35 14.01
N ALA A 262 23.18 10.30 13.89
CA ALA A 262 24.05 11.47 14.06
C ALA A 262 23.84 12.53 12.97
N HIS A 263 23.69 12.09 11.73
CA HIS A 263 23.53 12.95 10.56
C HIS A 263 22.24 12.56 9.82
N VAL A 264 21.17 13.29 10.11
CA VAL A 264 19.87 13.09 9.46
C VAL A 264 19.27 14.44 9.07
N ALA A 265 18.71 14.52 7.89
CA ALA A 265 17.94 15.67 7.48
C ALA A 265 16.46 15.33 7.41
N VAL A 266 15.65 16.14 8.10
CA VAL A 266 14.20 16.01 8.06
C VAL A 266 13.67 16.74 6.84
N VAL A 267 12.97 16.02 5.97
CA VAL A 267 12.27 16.57 4.82
C VAL A 267 10.79 16.68 5.17
N GLY A 268 10.24 17.90 5.10
CA GLY A 268 8.84 18.13 5.47
C GLY A 268 8.22 19.31 4.73
N ASP A 269 6.88 19.38 4.74
CA ASP A 269 6.15 20.47 4.10
C ASP A 269 6.44 21.83 4.77
N ARG A 270 6.32 22.87 3.98
CA ARG A 270 6.49 24.30 4.42
C ARG A 270 5.53 24.71 5.53
N GLY A 271 4.45 23.98 5.74
CA GLY A 271 3.51 24.21 6.83
C GLY A 271 4.03 23.68 8.16
N MET A 272 4.82 22.63 8.12
CA MET A 272 5.39 21.92 9.27
C MET A 272 6.76 22.47 9.68
N ILE A 273 7.73 22.54 8.75
CA ILE A 273 9.08 23.06 9.02
C ILE A 273 9.07 24.57 8.85
N THR A 274 8.59 25.28 9.88
CA THR A 274 8.54 26.74 9.94
C THR A 274 9.84 27.33 10.48
N LYS A 275 10.04 28.67 10.32
CA LYS A 275 11.20 29.36 10.92
C LYS A 275 11.31 29.12 12.44
N ALA A 276 10.16 29.12 13.16
CA ALA A 276 10.13 28.82 14.58
C ALA A 276 10.61 27.40 14.88
N ARG A 277 10.08 26.40 14.18
CA ARG A 277 10.46 24.99 14.39
C ARG A 277 11.94 24.71 14.08
N ILE A 278 12.48 25.40 13.06
CA ILE A 278 13.93 25.31 12.77
C ILE A 278 14.75 25.87 13.93
N LYS A 279 14.35 27.03 14.48
CA LYS A 279 15.05 27.69 15.59
C LYS A 279 14.92 26.90 16.89
N ASP A 280 13.70 26.43 17.20
CA ASP A 280 13.36 25.94 18.53
C ASP A 280 13.57 24.42 18.66
N ASP A 281 13.42 23.64 17.56
CA ASP A 281 13.47 22.19 17.60
C ASP A 281 14.67 21.61 16.82
N LEU A 282 14.88 22.01 15.55
CA LEU A 282 15.86 21.35 14.68
C LEU A 282 17.30 21.78 14.96
N ARG A 283 17.56 23.09 15.06
CA ARG A 283 18.92 23.60 15.34
C ARG A 283 19.45 23.17 16.70
N PRO A 284 18.68 23.23 17.79
CA PRO A 284 19.18 22.76 19.10
C PRO A 284 19.46 21.25 19.12
N ALA A 285 18.76 20.47 18.29
CA ALA A 285 18.98 19.03 18.14
C ALA A 285 20.06 18.69 17.11
N GLU A 286 20.71 19.66 16.49
CA GLU A 286 21.71 19.47 15.43
C GLU A 286 21.17 18.60 14.27
N LEU A 287 19.89 18.76 13.93
CA LEU A 287 19.26 18.10 12.79
C LEU A 287 19.22 19.05 11.60
N ASP A 288 19.55 18.50 10.45
CA ASP A 288 19.41 19.18 9.18
C ASP A 288 17.96 19.15 8.68
N TRP A 289 17.65 20.01 7.71
CA TRP A 289 16.31 20.06 7.13
C TRP A 289 16.35 20.36 5.64
N VAL A 290 15.27 19.91 4.98
CA VAL A 290 14.91 20.28 3.61
C VAL A 290 13.42 20.62 3.59
N THR A 291 13.06 21.82 3.18
CA THR A 291 11.66 22.25 3.07
C THR A 291 11.50 23.31 1.99
N ALA A 292 10.26 23.73 1.71
CA ALA A 292 9.98 24.79 0.75
C ALA A 292 9.59 26.12 1.44
N LEU A 293 9.83 27.23 0.79
CA LEU A 293 9.36 28.54 1.24
C LEU A 293 7.88 28.74 0.93
N ARG A 294 7.19 29.51 1.77
CA ARG A 294 5.83 29.95 1.52
C ARG A 294 5.79 31.10 0.51
N GLY A 295 4.69 31.24 -0.22
CA GLY A 295 4.49 32.26 -1.25
C GLY A 295 4.86 33.70 -0.83
N PRO A 296 4.47 34.19 0.36
CA PRO A 296 4.89 35.54 0.81
C PRO A 296 6.40 35.70 0.88
N ALA A 297 7.14 34.71 1.38
CA ALA A 297 8.61 34.79 1.46
C ALA A 297 9.26 34.80 0.05
N ILE A 298 8.70 34.03 -0.90
CA ILE A 298 9.16 34.06 -2.30
C ILE A 298 8.92 35.45 -2.92
N LYS A 299 7.77 36.07 -2.64
CA LYS A 299 7.51 37.47 -3.09
C LYS A 299 8.52 38.45 -2.57
N THR A 300 8.90 38.36 -1.28
CA THR A 300 9.93 39.22 -0.69
C THR A 300 11.27 39.01 -1.39
N LEU A 301 11.70 37.78 -1.62
CA LEU A 301 12.95 37.47 -2.33
C LEU A 301 12.95 38.00 -3.78
N MET A 302 11.81 37.93 -4.47
CA MET A 302 11.68 38.54 -5.81
C MET A 302 11.76 40.08 -5.75
N ALA A 303 11.08 40.69 -4.80
CA ALA A 303 11.13 42.18 -4.62
C ALA A 303 12.53 42.65 -4.26
N GLN A 304 13.32 41.84 -3.57
CA GLN A 304 14.74 42.10 -3.26
C GLN A 304 15.68 41.80 -4.45
N GLY A 305 15.16 41.31 -5.57
CA GLY A 305 15.98 40.96 -6.74
C GLY A 305 16.79 39.67 -6.59
N ALA A 306 16.61 38.93 -5.49
CA ALA A 306 17.32 37.66 -5.25
C ALA A 306 16.87 36.53 -6.18
N ILE A 307 15.65 36.59 -6.72
CA ILE A 307 15.12 35.64 -7.71
C ILE A 307 14.85 36.40 -9.00
N GLN A 308 15.48 35.96 -10.08
CA GLN A 308 15.20 36.45 -11.43
C GLN A 308 14.17 35.54 -12.11
N PRO A 309 13.19 36.07 -12.87
CA PRO A 309 12.19 35.25 -13.57
C PRO A 309 12.78 34.24 -14.56
N ALA A 310 13.89 34.60 -15.23
CA ALA A 310 14.67 33.69 -16.06
C ALA A 310 15.87 33.16 -15.26
N LEU A 311 15.73 31.95 -14.71
CA LEU A 311 16.84 31.31 -13.99
C LEU A 311 17.95 30.95 -14.99
N PRO A 312 19.20 31.38 -14.73
CA PRO A 312 20.32 31.08 -15.63
C PRO A 312 20.61 29.57 -15.66
N GLY A 313 21.11 29.07 -16.80
CA GLY A 313 21.66 27.71 -16.92
C GLY A 313 20.73 26.66 -17.51
N GLY A 314 19.53 26.96 -18.00
CA GLY A 314 18.66 26.01 -18.72
C GLY A 314 18.07 24.86 -17.91
N THR A 315 18.53 24.63 -16.65
CA THR A 315 18.08 23.55 -15.76
C THR A 315 16.80 23.87 -15.01
N GLY A 316 16.37 25.15 -15.02
CA GLY A 316 15.24 25.65 -14.24
C GLY A 316 15.52 25.70 -12.71
N MET A 317 16.80 25.71 -12.30
CA MET A 317 17.23 25.77 -10.91
C MET A 317 18.40 26.73 -10.75
N ALA A 318 18.43 27.52 -9.66
CA ALA A 318 19.56 28.36 -9.29
C ALA A 318 19.70 28.41 -7.77
N GLU A 319 20.93 28.37 -7.27
CA GLU A 319 21.20 28.68 -5.86
C GLU A 319 21.18 30.18 -5.67
N ILE A 320 20.53 30.64 -4.63
CA ILE A 320 20.42 32.04 -4.26
C ILE A 320 20.79 32.22 -2.80
N THR A 321 21.29 33.40 -2.46
CA THR A 321 21.60 33.81 -1.08
C THR A 321 20.68 34.94 -0.64
N SER A 322 20.35 34.97 0.65
CA SER A 322 19.57 36.05 1.24
C SER A 322 19.96 36.23 2.70
N PRO A 323 20.11 37.46 3.17
CA PRO A 323 20.40 37.78 4.58
C PRO A 323 19.28 37.34 5.52
N ASP A 324 18.04 37.14 5.01
CA ASP A 324 16.90 36.66 5.80
C ASP A 324 17.01 35.19 6.19
N TYR A 325 17.98 34.44 5.62
CA TYR A 325 18.20 33.01 5.82
C TYR A 325 19.67 32.68 6.12
N PRO A 326 20.21 33.16 7.24
CA PRO A 326 21.63 32.97 7.58
C PRO A 326 21.92 31.47 7.84
N GLY A 327 22.99 30.97 7.22
CA GLY A 327 23.42 29.57 7.36
C GLY A 327 22.52 28.56 6.64
N GLU A 328 21.71 29.03 5.69
CA GLU A 328 20.85 28.15 4.88
C GLU A 328 21.12 28.36 3.39
N ARG A 329 20.97 27.30 2.63
CA ARG A 329 20.98 27.35 1.16
C ARG A 329 19.54 27.50 0.65
N LEU A 330 19.38 28.38 -0.30
CA LEU A 330 18.11 28.57 -1.00
C LEU A 330 18.28 28.13 -2.45
N ILE A 331 17.39 27.28 -2.94
CA ILE A 331 17.37 26.78 -4.31
C ILE A 331 16.09 27.27 -4.95
N ALA A 332 16.20 28.29 -5.80
CA ALA A 332 15.09 28.77 -6.61
C ALA A 332 14.87 27.81 -7.78
N CYS A 333 13.63 27.41 -7.98
CA CYS A 333 13.21 26.49 -9.03
C CYS A 333 12.12 27.12 -9.88
N CYS A 334 12.19 26.95 -11.19
CA CYS A 334 11.16 27.36 -12.14
C CYS A 334 10.67 26.12 -12.91
N ASN A 335 9.40 25.76 -12.71
CA ASN A 335 8.77 24.65 -13.41
C ASN A 335 7.77 25.19 -14.44
N PRO A 336 8.10 25.17 -15.75
CA PRO A 336 7.23 25.70 -16.79
C PRO A 336 5.90 24.95 -16.92
N PHE A 337 5.87 23.65 -16.62
CA PHE A 337 4.63 22.87 -16.63
C PHE A 337 3.68 23.30 -15.50
N LEU A 338 4.21 23.54 -14.31
CA LEU A 338 3.43 24.06 -13.19
C LEU A 338 2.98 25.50 -13.46
N ALA A 339 3.80 26.31 -14.12
CA ALA A 339 3.43 27.65 -14.53
C ALA A 339 2.24 27.63 -15.49
N ALA A 340 2.31 26.84 -16.55
CA ALA A 340 1.24 26.69 -17.53
C ALA A 340 -0.06 26.16 -16.88
N GLU A 341 0.04 25.18 -15.97
CA GLU A 341 -1.14 24.65 -15.27
C GLU A 341 -1.78 25.69 -14.35
N ARG A 342 -1.00 26.46 -13.60
CA ARG A 342 -1.51 27.54 -12.74
C ARG A 342 -2.15 28.65 -13.55
N ALA A 343 -1.54 29.07 -14.66
CA ALA A 343 -2.08 30.06 -15.57
C ALA A 343 -3.44 29.60 -16.13
N ARG A 344 -3.53 28.35 -16.61
CA ARG A 344 -4.77 27.76 -17.12
C ARG A 344 -5.87 27.70 -16.05
N LYS A 345 -5.55 27.21 -14.85
CA LYS A 345 -6.51 27.16 -13.73
C LYS A 345 -6.99 28.55 -13.34
N ARG A 346 -6.09 29.51 -13.24
CA ARG A 346 -6.42 30.91 -12.92
C ARG A 346 -7.35 31.49 -13.98
N ALA A 347 -7.02 31.36 -15.25
CA ALA A 347 -7.87 31.82 -16.35
C ALA A 347 -9.30 31.22 -16.24
N GLY A 348 -9.42 29.90 -16.10
CA GLY A 348 -10.71 29.23 -15.97
C GLY A 348 -11.52 29.69 -14.76
N LEU A 349 -10.88 29.92 -13.60
CA LEU A 349 -11.56 30.45 -12.40
C LEU A 349 -12.01 31.91 -12.59
N LEU A 350 -11.18 32.74 -13.24
CA LEU A 350 -11.51 34.13 -13.53
C LEU A 350 -12.68 34.22 -14.53
N ASP A 351 -12.68 33.41 -15.58
CA ASP A 351 -13.73 33.37 -16.58
C ASP A 351 -15.07 32.91 -15.97
N ALA A 352 -15.04 31.81 -15.20
CA ALA A 352 -16.23 31.31 -14.52
C ALA A 352 -16.79 32.31 -13.50
N THR A 353 -15.92 33.00 -12.76
CA THR A 353 -16.34 34.03 -11.80
C THR A 353 -16.94 35.24 -12.52
N GLY A 354 -16.28 35.71 -13.60
CA GLY A 354 -16.78 36.82 -14.41
C GLY A 354 -18.16 36.52 -15.01
N ALA A 355 -18.38 35.30 -15.53
CA ALA A 355 -19.68 34.88 -16.04
C ALA A 355 -20.78 34.90 -14.95
N GLU A 356 -20.46 34.45 -13.73
CA GLU A 356 -21.42 34.48 -12.62
C GLU A 356 -21.71 35.93 -12.14
N LEU A 357 -20.66 36.79 -12.05
CA LEU A 357 -20.85 38.21 -11.73
C LEU A 357 -21.68 38.94 -12.80
N ALA A 358 -21.48 38.64 -14.07
CA ALA A 358 -22.29 39.16 -15.17
C ALA A 358 -23.78 38.75 -15.03
N ARG A 359 -24.05 37.49 -14.64
CA ARG A 359 -25.40 37.00 -14.36
C ARG A 359 -26.05 37.76 -13.20
N ILE A 360 -25.32 38.08 -12.16
CA ILE A 360 -25.79 38.90 -11.03
C ILE A 360 -26.12 40.33 -11.55
N GLY A 361 -25.21 40.94 -12.32
CA GLY A 361 -25.45 42.24 -12.93
C GLY A 361 -26.65 42.26 -13.87
N GLN A 362 -26.92 41.19 -14.59
CA GLN A 362 -28.18 41.04 -15.38
C GLN A 362 -29.38 40.88 -14.46
N ALA A 363 -29.25 40.16 -13.33
CA ALA A 363 -30.34 39.95 -12.39
C ALA A 363 -30.81 41.26 -11.73
N THR A 364 -29.94 42.24 -11.52
CA THR A 364 -30.31 43.58 -11.02
C THR A 364 -31.12 44.38 -12.04
N ARG A 365 -30.98 44.07 -13.33
CA ARG A 365 -31.65 44.78 -14.44
C ARG A 365 -32.89 44.09 -14.99
N ARG A 366 -33.32 42.96 -14.42
CA ARG A 366 -34.48 42.19 -14.90
C ARG A 366 -35.79 42.97 -14.72
N ALA A 367 -36.69 42.93 -15.72
CA ALA A 367 -38.00 43.52 -15.63
C ALA A 367 -38.90 42.82 -14.59
N ARG A 368 -38.76 41.49 -14.45
CA ARG A 368 -39.52 40.69 -13.48
C ARG A 368 -38.60 40.18 -12.39
N ARG A 369 -38.93 40.42 -11.11
CA ARG A 369 -38.18 39.99 -9.91
C ARG A 369 -36.70 40.38 -9.97
N PRO A 370 -36.38 41.68 -10.16
CA PRO A 370 -34.99 42.12 -10.12
C PRO A 370 -34.37 41.87 -8.76
N LEU A 371 -33.05 41.62 -8.74
CA LEU A 371 -32.27 41.60 -7.50
C LEU A 371 -32.12 43.06 -7.06
N ARG A 372 -32.83 43.48 -6.01
CA ARG A 372 -32.82 44.85 -5.51
C ARG A 372 -32.07 44.99 -4.21
N GLY A 373 -31.44 46.14 -4.03
CA GLY A 373 -30.77 46.55 -2.82
C GLY A 373 -29.28 46.17 -2.83
N LYS A 374 -28.50 47.13 -2.31
CA LYS A 374 -27.01 47.00 -2.23
C LYS A 374 -26.57 45.76 -1.47
N ASP A 375 -27.23 45.46 -0.35
CA ASP A 375 -26.84 44.34 0.52
C ASP A 375 -27.10 42.98 -0.13
N ALA A 376 -28.24 42.81 -0.78
CA ALA A 376 -28.58 41.57 -1.47
C ALA A 376 -27.62 41.32 -2.65
N THR A 377 -27.29 42.38 -3.41
CA THR A 377 -26.32 42.30 -4.51
C THR A 377 -24.91 42.02 -4.01
N ALA A 378 -24.49 42.68 -2.90
CA ALA A 378 -23.18 42.44 -2.27
C ALA A 378 -23.04 41.00 -1.75
N LEU A 379 -24.12 40.48 -1.12
CA LEU A 379 -24.12 39.10 -0.62
C LEU A 379 -24.03 38.09 -1.78
N ALA A 380 -24.74 38.32 -2.87
CA ALA A 380 -24.69 37.46 -4.05
C ALA A 380 -23.31 37.48 -4.70
N ALA A 381 -22.73 38.66 -4.95
CA ALA A 381 -21.38 38.81 -5.50
C ALA A 381 -20.33 38.23 -4.56
N GLY A 382 -20.43 38.48 -3.25
CA GLY A 382 -19.51 37.96 -2.23
C GLY A 382 -19.51 36.43 -2.16
N LYS A 383 -20.67 35.77 -2.27
CA LYS A 383 -20.76 34.31 -2.36
C LYS A 383 -19.98 33.76 -3.55
N VAL A 384 -20.11 34.37 -4.72
CA VAL A 384 -19.45 33.94 -5.96
C VAL A 384 -17.94 34.06 -5.86
N ILE A 385 -17.43 35.25 -5.53
CA ILE A 385 -15.99 35.52 -5.49
C ILE A 385 -15.28 34.73 -4.38
N ASN A 386 -15.95 34.49 -3.23
CA ASN A 386 -15.39 33.73 -2.13
C ASN A 386 -15.45 32.21 -2.38
N ALA A 387 -16.51 31.70 -3.02
CA ALA A 387 -16.63 30.28 -3.36
C ALA A 387 -15.45 29.81 -4.22
N LYS A 388 -15.01 30.64 -5.16
CA LYS A 388 -13.88 30.33 -6.07
C LYS A 388 -12.51 30.83 -5.55
N LYS A 389 -12.46 31.49 -4.38
CA LYS A 389 -11.25 32.04 -3.73
C LYS A 389 -10.46 33.02 -4.61
N VAL A 390 -11.14 33.75 -5.49
CA VAL A 390 -10.54 34.72 -6.42
C VAL A 390 -10.90 36.18 -6.08
N ALA A 391 -11.41 36.44 -4.87
CA ALA A 391 -11.86 37.77 -4.45
C ALA A 391 -10.84 38.88 -4.74
N ARG A 392 -9.55 38.60 -4.52
CA ARG A 392 -8.45 39.59 -4.74
C ARG A 392 -8.23 39.98 -6.20
N HIS A 393 -8.75 39.20 -7.15
CA HIS A 393 -8.58 39.43 -8.59
C HIS A 393 -9.73 40.19 -9.22
N PHE A 394 -10.75 40.56 -8.43
CA PHE A 394 -11.89 41.32 -8.89
C PHE A 394 -12.06 42.59 -8.09
N ILE A 395 -12.30 43.67 -8.79
CA ILE A 395 -12.78 44.91 -8.23
C ILE A 395 -14.26 44.98 -8.50
N VAL A 396 -15.08 44.98 -7.44
CA VAL A 396 -16.53 44.97 -7.52
C VAL A 396 -17.03 46.28 -6.92
N ASP A 397 -17.85 46.99 -7.70
CA ASP A 397 -18.49 48.23 -7.29
C ASP A 397 -20.03 48.07 -7.34
N ILE A 398 -20.68 48.41 -6.24
CA ILE A 398 -22.11 48.27 -6.07
C ILE A 398 -22.69 49.63 -5.73
N ALA A 399 -23.27 50.30 -6.73
CA ALA A 399 -23.91 51.58 -6.61
C ALA A 399 -25.44 51.46 -6.82
N GLY A 400 -26.22 51.75 -5.78
CA GLY A 400 -27.69 51.60 -5.84
C GLY A 400 -28.11 50.15 -6.10
N ASP A 401 -28.87 49.96 -7.17
CA ASP A 401 -29.29 48.61 -7.62
C ASP A 401 -28.39 48.02 -8.72
N GLY A 402 -27.22 48.61 -8.98
CA GLY A 402 -26.30 48.18 -10.03
C GLY A 402 -25.07 47.45 -9.51
N LEU A 403 -24.62 46.44 -10.28
CA LEU A 403 -23.34 45.77 -10.08
C LEU A 403 -22.40 46.07 -11.26
N ALA A 404 -21.29 46.73 -10.98
CA ALA A 404 -20.17 46.86 -11.89
C ALA A 404 -18.99 46.02 -11.35
N TRP A 405 -18.24 45.41 -12.24
CA TRP A 405 -17.04 44.65 -11.86
C TRP A 405 -16.01 44.68 -12.98
N ARG A 406 -14.77 44.58 -12.58
CA ARG A 406 -13.63 44.41 -13.49
C ARG A 406 -12.57 43.52 -12.88
N ARG A 407 -11.72 42.97 -13.70
CA ARG A 407 -10.52 42.23 -13.24
C ARG A 407 -9.48 43.23 -12.74
N ASP A 408 -8.79 42.88 -11.66
CA ASP A 408 -7.62 43.58 -11.16
C ASP A 408 -6.39 43.01 -11.87
N GLU A 409 -6.08 43.53 -13.06
CA GLU A 409 -5.00 43.00 -13.90
C GLU A 409 -3.63 43.14 -13.23
N GLN A 410 -3.44 44.15 -12.37
CA GLN A 410 -2.18 44.31 -11.62
C GLN A 410 -2.00 43.16 -10.63
N LYS A 411 -3.03 42.79 -9.87
CA LYS A 411 -2.95 41.67 -8.93
C LYS A 411 -2.87 40.33 -9.64
N ILE A 412 -3.52 40.18 -10.79
CA ILE A 412 -3.42 38.97 -11.64
C ILE A 412 -1.98 38.84 -12.15
N ALA A 413 -1.39 39.91 -12.69
CA ALA A 413 0.00 39.92 -13.18
C ALA A 413 1.01 39.62 -12.06
N ALA A 414 0.81 40.24 -10.88
CA ALA A 414 1.66 39.98 -9.72
C ALA A 414 1.59 38.55 -9.20
N GLU A 415 0.46 37.87 -9.36
CA GLU A 415 0.34 36.45 -9.06
C GLU A 415 0.95 35.60 -10.17
N ALA A 416 0.73 35.95 -11.42
CA ALA A 416 1.26 35.26 -12.59
C ALA A 416 2.80 35.23 -12.61
N ALA A 417 3.44 36.28 -12.13
CA ALA A 417 4.90 36.35 -11.99
C ALA A 417 5.48 35.28 -11.05
N LEU A 418 4.66 34.65 -10.20
CA LEU A 418 5.06 33.56 -9.29
C LEU A 418 4.72 32.17 -9.84
N ASP A 419 4.12 32.10 -11.02
CA ASP A 419 3.73 30.81 -11.59
C ASP A 419 4.96 29.94 -11.88
N GLY A 420 4.91 28.69 -11.42
CA GLY A 420 6.01 27.76 -11.57
C GLY A 420 7.19 27.99 -10.63
N ILE A 421 7.27 29.12 -9.95
CA ILE A 421 8.37 29.42 -9.03
C ILE A 421 8.08 28.78 -7.66
N TYR A 422 9.07 28.08 -7.13
CA TYR A 422 9.14 27.62 -5.75
C TYR A 422 10.60 27.67 -5.29
N VAL A 423 10.82 27.80 -3.99
CA VAL A 423 12.16 27.89 -3.40
C VAL A 423 12.28 26.85 -2.32
N ILE A 424 13.29 26.02 -2.44
CA ILE A 424 13.68 25.05 -1.42
C ILE A 424 14.72 25.69 -0.53
N ARG A 425 14.62 25.44 0.77
CA ARG A 425 15.59 25.84 1.78
C ARG A 425 16.14 24.62 2.50
N THR A 426 17.43 24.57 2.74
CA THR A 426 18.12 23.50 3.44
C THR A 426 19.32 24.02 4.23
N SER A 427 19.64 23.35 5.33
CA SER A 427 20.89 23.56 6.08
C SER A 427 22.06 22.76 5.49
N LEU A 428 21.79 21.72 4.69
CA LEU A 428 22.82 20.83 4.16
C LEU A 428 23.72 21.54 3.14
N PRO A 429 25.05 21.44 3.26
CA PRO A 429 25.97 22.02 2.28
C PRO A 429 25.91 21.28 0.93
N PRO A 430 26.35 21.94 -0.18
CA PRO A 430 26.32 21.34 -1.53
C PRO A 430 27.07 20.02 -1.65
N ALA A 431 28.12 19.85 -0.88
CA ALA A 431 28.93 18.61 -0.88
C ALA A 431 28.17 17.41 -0.31
N VAL A 432 27.21 17.64 0.59
CA VAL A 432 26.38 16.59 1.20
C VAL A 432 25.11 16.36 0.38
N LEU A 433 24.45 17.44 -0.02
CA LEU A 433 23.21 17.39 -0.80
C LEU A 433 23.28 18.38 -1.96
N GLY A 434 23.57 17.90 -3.15
CA GLY A 434 23.60 18.72 -4.37
C GLY A 434 22.25 19.38 -4.66
N THR A 435 22.25 20.40 -5.53
CA THR A 435 21.05 21.19 -5.89
C THR A 435 19.93 20.33 -6.47
N GLY A 436 20.23 19.45 -7.41
CA GLY A 436 19.26 18.49 -7.99
C GLY A 436 18.67 17.53 -6.96
N PRO A 437 19.51 16.80 -6.20
CA PRO A 437 19.06 15.93 -5.10
C PRO A 437 18.21 16.66 -4.05
N ALA A 438 18.48 17.93 -3.71
CA ALA A 438 17.65 18.69 -2.78
C ALA A 438 16.23 18.92 -3.33
N VAL A 439 16.11 19.22 -4.63
CA VAL A 439 14.80 19.33 -5.30
C VAL A 439 14.06 17.99 -5.30
N GLU A 440 14.76 16.91 -5.56
CA GLU A 440 14.19 15.56 -5.57
C GLU A 440 13.73 15.13 -4.17
N SER A 441 14.45 15.49 -3.12
CA SER A 441 14.06 15.19 -1.74
C SER A 441 12.72 15.85 -1.38
N CYS A 442 12.50 17.09 -1.78
CA CYS A 442 11.19 17.74 -1.60
C CYS A 442 10.09 17.05 -2.41
N LYS A 443 10.39 16.57 -3.62
CA LYS A 443 9.41 15.81 -4.42
C LYS A 443 9.12 14.45 -3.83
N ALA A 444 10.07 13.84 -3.12
CA ALA A 444 9.88 12.55 -2.45
C ALA A 444 8.79 12.60 -1.36
N LEU A 445 8.35 13.79 -0.91
CA LEU A 445 7.15 13.93 -0.05
C LEU A 445 5.89 13.32 -0.69
N GLU A 446 5.82 13.22 -2.02
CA GLU A 446 4.77 12.42 -2.69
C GLU A 446 4.74 10.96 -2.22
N ASN A 447 5.86 10.39 -1.79
CA ASN A 447 5.92 9.03 -1.28
C ASN A 447 5.20 8.93 0.07
N VAL A 448 5.35 9.93 0.96
CA VAL A 448 4.61 9.99 2.23
C VAL A 448 3.12 10.18 1.97
N GLU A 449 2.73 11.04 1.03
CA GLU A 449 1.32 11.18 0.62
C GLU A 449 0.75 9.85 0.10
N ARG A 450 1.57 9.06 -0.61
CA ARG A 450 1.19 7.72 -1.08
C ARG A 450 1.00 6.75 0.09
N VAL A 451 1.87 6.81 1.10
CA VAL A 451 1.71 6.05 2.36
C VAL A 451 0.39 6.41 3.03
N PHE A 452 0.08 7.70 3.19
CA PHE A 452 -1.21 8.12 3.76
C PHE A 452 -2.41 7.65 2.92
N ARG A 453 -2.30 7.67 1.62
CA ARG A 453 -3.35 7.15 0.74
C ARG A 453 -3.55 5.65 0.96
N GLY A 454 -2.48 4.86 0.99
CA GLY A 454 -2.54 3.43 1.32
C GLY A 454 -3.13 3.17 2.70
N LEU A 455 -2.69 3.90 3.73
CA LEU A 455 -3.23 3.79 5.09
C LEU A 455 -4.73 4.12 5.15
N ASN A 456 -5.19 5.14 4.43
CA ASN A 456 -6.58 5.59 4.48
C ASN A 456 -7.51 4.76 3.61
N THR A 457 -7.07 4.34 2.43
CA THR A 457 -7.92 3.71 1.40
C THR A 457 -7.79 2.20 1.42
N ASP A 458 -6.56 1.68 1.36
CA ASP A 458 -6.32 0.25 1.20
C ASP A 458 -6.34 -0.48 2.56
N LEU A 459 -5.72 0.14 3.57
CA LEU A 459 -5.61 -0.44 4.92
C LEU A 459 -6.69 0.07 5.88
N LEU A 460 -7.61 0.89 5.45
CA LEU A 460 -8.79 1.35 6.18
C LEU A 460 -8.48 1.81 7.62
N ILE A 461 -7.52 2.74 7.77
CA ILE A 461 -7.24 3.34 9.08
C ILE A 461 -8.47 4.11 9.59
N ARG A 462 -9.25 4.69 8.70
CA ARG A 462 -10.49 5.43 8.96
C ARG A 462 -11.72 4.64 8.48
N PRO A 463 -12.89 4.78 9.15
CA PRO A 463 -13.08 5.57 10.37
C PRO A 463 -12.52 4.89 11.63
N VAL A 464 -12.22 5.70 12.64
CA VAL A 464 -11.73 5.22 13.95
C VAL A 464 -12.89 5.16 14.93
N HIS A 465 -13.11 3.98 15.53
CA HIS A 465 -14.23 3.74 16.48
C HIS A 465 -13.78 3.47 17.92
N HIS A 466 -12.47 3.29 18.17
CA HIS A 466 -11.97 2.91 19.48
C HIS A 466 -12.12 4.04 20.51
N ARG A 467 -12.69 3.73 21.68
CA ARG A 467 -12.89 4.69 22.77
C ARG A 467 -11.61 5.01 23.55
N LEU A 468 -10.72 4.03 23.69
CA LEU A 468 -9.49 4.15 24.47
C LEU A 468 -8.34 4.67 23.60
N ALA A 469 -7.68 5.73 24.04
CA ALA A 469 -6.54 6.32 23.32
C ALA A 469 -5.44 5.30 23.00
N ARG A 470 -5.13 4.38 23.93
CA ARG A 470 -4.13 3.32 23.71
C ARG A 470 -4.52 2.41 22.55
N ARG A 471 -5.80 2.05 22.38
CA ARG A 471 -6.29 1.20 21.30
C ARG A 471 -6.34 1.93 19.95
N VAL A 472 -6.57 3.25 19.97
CA VAL A 472 -6.40 4.09 18.76
C VAL A 472 -4.95 4.06 18.31
N ARG A 473 -3.99 4.28 19.22
CA ARG A 473 -2.56 4.22 18.91
C ARG A 473 -2.13 2.85 18.39
N ALA A 474 -2.53 1.76 19.07
CA ALA A 474 -2.23 0.40 18.64
C ALA A 474 -2.83 0.08 17.25
N ARG A 475 -4.06 0.54 16.96
CA ARG A 475 -4.66 0.40 15.61
C ARG A 475 -3.83 1.08 14.55
N VAL A 476 -3.40 2.33 14.80
CA VAL A 476 -2.57 3.08 13.84
C VAL A 476 -1.22 2.39 13.63
N LEU A 477 -0.61 1.89 14.71
CA LEU A 477 0.63 1.11 14.64
C LEU A 477 0.47 -0.16 13.78
N ILE A 478 -0.57 -0.96 14.02
CA ILE A 478 -0.86 -2.17 13.21
C ILE A 478 -1.02 -1.81 11.74
N ARG A 479 -1.72 -0.71 11.41
CA ARG A 479 -1.89 -0.27 10.02
C ARG A 479 -0.58 0.23 9.41
N MET A 480 0.27 0.89 10.18
CA MET A 480 1.61 1.28 9.73
C MET A 480 2.48 0.05 9.44
N LEU A 481 2.46 -0.97 10.29
CA LEU A 481 3.17 -2.24 10.06
C LEU A 481 2.64 -2.97 8.82
N ALA A 482 1.32 -3.02 8.65
CA ALA A 482 0.70 -3.57 7.44
C ALA A 482 1.11 -2.79 6.17
N CYS A 483 1.24 -1.45 6.26
CA CYS A 483 1.73 -0.62 5.17
C CYS A 483 3.20 -0.93 4.83
N CYS A 484 4.03 -1.15 5.83
CA CYS A 484 5.43 -1.57 5.65
C CYS A 484 5.51 -2.92 4.90
N ILE A 485 4.74 -3.92 5.32
CA ILE A 485 4.65 -5.23 4.64
C ILE A 485 4.16 -5.07 3.20
N THR A 486 3.07 -4.32 3.00
CA THR A 486 2.53 -4.03 1.67
C THR A 486 3.57 -3.38 0.76
N TRP A 487 4.36 -2.43 1.29
CA TRP A 487 5.43 -1.78 0.53
C TRP A 487 6.46 -2.82 0.05
N HIS A 488 6.96 -3.68 0.95
CA HIS A 488 7.94 -4.72 0.60
C HIS A 488 7.39 -5.71 -0.42
N MET A 489 6.17 -6.18 -0.22
CA MET A 489 5.50 -7.07 -1.19
C MET A 489 5.37 -6.41 -2.57
N GLN A 490 4.90 -5.15 -2.62
CA GLN A 490 4.75 -4.43 -3.87
C GLN A 490 6.07 -4.15 -4.59
N GLN A 491 7.18 -3.98 -3.88
CA GLN A 491 8.50 -3.84 -4.50
C GLN A 491 8.95 -5.15 -5.13
N ARG A 492 8.84 -6.26 -4.41
CA ARG A 492 9.23 -7.58 -4.92
C ARG A 492 8.34 -8.03 -6.09
N LEU A 493 7.05 -7.76 -6.00
CA LEU A 493 6.07 -8.11 -7.03
C LEU A 493 5.97 -7.08 -8.17
N ALA A 494 6.76 -6.01 -8.16
CA ALA A 494 6.70 -4.94 -9.18
C ALA A 494 6.74 -5.46 -10.64
N PRO A 495 7.51 -6.51 -10.99
CA PRO A 495 7.49 -7.08 -12.34
C PRO A 495 6.11 -7.58 -12.78
N MET A 496 5.25 -8.02 -11.84
CA MET A 496 3.90 -8.53 -12.10
C MET A 496 2.81 -7.47 -11.96
N LEU A 497 3.13 -6.31 -11.38
CA LEU A 497 2.17 -5.26 -11.08
C LEU A 497 2.15 -4.17 -12.15
N VAL A 498 0.99 -3.50 -12.27
CA VAL A 498 0.85 -2.22 -12.99
C VAL A 498 1.57 -1.12 -12.19
N LYS A 499 2.84 -1.32 -11.94
CA LYS A 499 3.75 -0.44 -11.19
C LYS A 499 5.04 -0.25 -11.99
N ASP A 500 5.71 0.86 -11.76
CA ASP A 500 7.05 1.07 -12.34
C ASP A 500 8.06 0.22 -11.59
N ASP A 501 8.67 -0.72 -12.28
CA ASP A 501 9.71 -1.62 -11.77
C ASP A 501 11.13 -1.08 -12.06
N ASP A 502 11.25 -0.01 -12.85
CA ASP A 502 12.49 0.72 -13.08
C ASP A 502 12.28 2.25 -12.95
N PRO A 503 12.02 2.75 -11.71
CA PRO A 503 11.86 4.19 -11.49
C PRO A 503 13.14 4.98 -11.83
N ALA A 504 14.31 4.35 -11.79
CA ALA A 504 15.59 4.97 -12.12
C ALA A 504 15.65 5.37 -13.60
N ALA A 505 15.25 4.49 -14.53
CA ALA A 505 15.13 4.83 -15.94
C ALA A 505 14.10 5.95 -16.19
N GLY A 506 12.95 5.92 -15.48
CA GLY A 506 11.97 6.99 -15.53
C GLY A 506 12.54 8.34 -15.05
N LYS A 507 13.38 8.30 -14.01
CA LYS A 507 14.08 9.47 -13.47
C LYS A 507 15.13 9.99 -14.47
N ALA A 508 15.93 9.12 -15.05
CA ALA A 508 16.96 9.48 -16.04
C ALA A 508 16.36 10.11 -17.33
N ALA A 509 15.15 9.70 -17.70
CA ALA A 509 14.44 10.23 -18.88
C ALA A 509 13.84 11.65 -18.65
N ARG A 510 13.96 12.24 -17.47
CA ARG A 510 13.50 13.60 -17.21
C ARG A 510 14.50 14.64 -17.74
N PRO A 511 14.02 15.73 -18.37
CA PRO A 511 14.92 16.78 -18.86
C PRO A 511 15.59 17.57 -17.71
N SER A 512 15.00 17.60 -16.53
CA SER A 512 15.57 18.23 -15.34
C SER A 512 14.85 17.75 -14.04
N PRO A 513 15.47 17.92 -12.87
CA PRO A 513 14.83 17.61 -11.58
C PRO A 513 13.51 18.36 -11.32
N VAL A 514 13.31 19.55 -11.90
CA VAL A 514 12.07 20.33 -11.75
C VAL A 514 10.93 19.79 -12.63
N ALA A 515 11.22 19.06 -13.70
CA ALA A 515 10.20 18.49 -14.58
C ALA A 515 9.30 17.47 -13.85
N PRO A 516 8.07 17.24 -14.33
CA PRO A 516 7.21 16.19 -13.81
C PRO A 516 7.88 14.81 -13.83
N ALA A 517 7.49 13.95 -12.88
CA ALA A 517 7.94 12.56 -12.88
C ALA A 517 7.54 11.86 -14.18
N ARG A 518 8.45 11.08 -14.73
CA ARG A 518 8.20 10.19 -15.88
C ARG A 518 8.28 8.75 -15.43
N ARG A 519 7.44 7.93 -16.00
CA ARG A 519 7.52 6.48 -15.85
C ARG A 519 8.52 5.92 -16.84
N SER A 520 9.14 4.79 -16.50
CA SER A 520 9.96 4.04 -17.44
C SER A 520 9.18 3.60 -18.68
N ALA A 521 9.85 3.33 -19.78
CA ALA A 521 9.22 2.82 -20.99
C ALA A 521 8.52 1.47 -20.73
N ALA A 522 9.13 0.60 -19.93
CA ALA A 522 8.55 -0.67 -19.50
C ALA A 522 7.24 -0.49 -18.72
N ALA A 523 7.21 0.45 -17.77
CA ALA A 523 6.01 0.75 -17.03
C ALA A 523 4.88 1.33 -17.90
N LEU A 524 5.23 2.18 -18.88
CA LEU A 524 4.26 2.70 -19.84
C LEU A 524 3.70 1.58 -20.72
N ALA A 525 4.55 0.66 -21.19
CA ALA A 525 4.11 -0.52 -21.94
C ALA A 525 3.14 -1.36 -21.12
N LYS A 526 3.48 -1.72 -19.88
CA LYS A 526 2.57 -2.48 -18.96
C LYS A 526 1.22 -1.79 -18.76
N ILE A 527 1.20 -0.47 -18.61
CA ILE A 527 -0.05 0.30 -18.43
C ILE A 527 -0.91 0.27 -19.69
N THR A 528 -0.29 0.35 -20.86
CA THR A 528 -0.99 0.40 -22.15
C THR A 528 -1.51 -0.97 -22.55
N THR A 529 -0.64 -1.99 -22.52
CA THR A 529 -0.97 -3.35 -22.99
C THR A 529 -1.68 -4.20 -21.94
N LYS A 530 -1.61 -3.83 -20.65
CA LYS A 530 -2.04 -4.65 -19.51
C LYS A 530 -1.31 -5.99 -19.39
N VAL A 531 -0.13 -6.07 -19.96
CA VAL A 531 0.70 -7.29 -20.04
C VAL A 531 2.09 -6.97 -19.50
N THR A 532 2.69 -7.90 -18.79
CA THR A 532 4.07 -7.84 -18.29
C THR A 532 5.07 -8.15 -19.41
N ALA A 533 6.35 -7.93 -19.18
CA ALA A 533 7.40 -8.15 -20.19
C ALA A 533 7.47 -9.60 -20.69
N ASP A 534 7.04 -10.57 -19.89
CA ASP A 534 6.99 -12.01 -20.21
C ASP A 534 5.62 -12.47 -20.75
N GLY A 535 4.73 -11.55 -21.08
CA GLY A 535 3.43 -11.86 -21.71
C GLY A 535 2.31 -12.24 -20.74
N ALA A 536 2.54 -12.22 -19.41
CA ALA A 536 1.51 -12.50 -18.42
C ALA A 536 0.61 -11.27 -18.17
N PRO A 537 -0.64 -11.45 -17.69
CA PRO A 537 -1.48 -10.32 -17.29
C PRO A 537 -0.82 -9.48 -16.19
N ALA A 538 -0.82 -8.15 -16.34
CA ALA A 538 -0.36 -7.24 -15.30
C ALA A 538 -1.48 -6.96 -14.29
N HIS A 539 -1.19 -7.16 -13.01
CA HIS A 539 -2.15 -7.05 -11.92
C HIS A 539 -2.04 -5.71 -11.15
N SER A 540 -3.12 -5.29 -10.50
CA SER A 540 -3.00 -4.46 -9.30
C SER A 540 -2.57 -5.34 -8.13
N PHE A 541 -2.08 -4.73 -7.04
CA PHE A 541 -1.72 -5.51 -5.84
C PHE A 541 -2.93 -6.28 -5.29
N ALA A 542 -4.10 -5.64 -5.23
CA ALA A 542 -5.34 -6.27 -4.76
C ALA A 542 -5.78 -7.43 -5.65
N THR A 543 -5.72 -7.28 -6.98
CA THR A 543 -6.13 -8.38 -7.89
C THR A 543 -5.14 -9.55 -7.86
N LEU A 544 -3.86 -9.30 -7.61
CA LEU A 544 -2.88 -10.37 -7.43
C LEU A 544 -3.11 -11.11 -6.11
N LEU A 545 -3.40 -10.41 -5.02
CA LEU A 545 -3.76 -11.06 -3.74
C LEU A 545 -5.04 -11.89 -3.87
N ALA A 546 -6.04 -11.41 -4.61
CA ALA A 546 -7.26 -12.16 -4.88
C ALA A 546 -7.00 -13.42 -5.73
N ASP A 547 -6.08 -13.34 -6.70
CA ASP A 547 -5.64 -14.51 -7.46
C ASP A 547 -4.92 -15.52 -6.57
N LEU A 548 -3.99 -15.06 -5.71
CA LEU A 548 -3.31 -15.93 -4.74
C LEU A 548 -4.29 -16.58 -3.76
N ALA A 549 -5.41 -15.92 -3.41
CA ALA A 549 -6.43 -16.47 -2.52
C ALA A 549 -7.12 -17.72 -3.10
N THR A 550 -7.05 -17.92 -4.42
CA THR A 550 -7.60 -19.13 -5.07
C THR A 550 -6.79 -20.39 -4.77
N ILE A 551 -5.55 -20.26 -4.28
CA ILE A 551 -4.83 -21.39 -3.70
C ILE A 551 -5.49 -21.70 -2.36
N ALA A 552 -6.17 -22.82 -2.27
CA ALA A 552 -6.93 -23.26 -1.10
C ALA A 552 -6.23 -24.40 -0.35
N ALA A 553 -6.46 -24.46 0.95
CA ALA A 553 -6.22 -25.64 1.77
C ALA A 553 -7.56 -26.39 1.94
N SER A 554 -7.63 -27.60 1.40
CA SER A 554 -8.80 -28.45 1.45
C SER A 554 -8.60 -29.56 2.47
N HIS A 555 -9.46 -29.61 3.48
CA HIS A 555 -9.50 -30.68 4.47
C HIS A 555 -10.28 -31.86 3.90
N ILE A 556 -9.59 -32.95 3.72
CA ILE A 556 -10.12 -34.16 3.11
C ILE A 556 -10.43 -35.17 4.20
N GLN A 557 -11.67 -35.64 4.24
CA GLN A 557 -12.12 -36.74 5.07
C GLN A 557 -12.26 -37.96 4.19
N PRO A 558 -11.40 -39.01 4.34
CA PRO A 558 -11.58 -40.26 3.63
C PRO A 558 -12.83 -41.01 4.11
N ALA A 559 -13.48 -41.73 3.19
CA ALA A 559 -14.46 -42.71 3.56
C ALA A 559 -13.78 -43.87 4.34
N ALA A 560 -14.41 -44.36 5.41
CA ALA A 560 -13.85 -45.31 6.37
C ALA A 560 -12.77 -44.70 7.32
N ASP A 561 -12.31 -45.50 8.29
CA ASP A 561 -11.48 -45.17 9.45
C ASP A 561 -10.04 -44.67 9.14
N LEU A 562 -9.85 -43.94 8.06
CA LEU A 562 -8.57 -43.33 7.70
C LEU A 562 -8.50 -41.93 8.28
N PRO A 563 -7.31 -41.49 8.71
CA PRO A 563 -7.12 -40.14 9.22
C PRO A 563 -7.39 -39.09 8.14
N SER A 564 -8.01 -37.96 8.53
CA SER A 564 -8.16 -36.80 7.68
C SER A 564 -6.79 -36.18 7.34
N PHE A 565 -6.69 -35.56 6.17
CA PHE A 565 -5.47 -34.87 5.72
C PHE A 565 -5.84 -33.59 4.96
N THR A 566 -4.84 -32.71 4.81
CA THR A 566 -5.03 -31.44 4.10
C THR A 566 -4.28 -31.46 2.78
N LEU A 567 -4.95 -31.07 1.70
CA LEU A 567 -4.36 -30.84 0.39
C LEU A 567 -4.32 -29.33 0.09
N ILE A 568 -3.16 -28.88 -0.36
CA ILE A 568 -3.00 -27.51 -0.85
C ILE A 568 -3.10 -27.52 -2.38
N THR A 569 -3.90 -26.61 -2.93
CA THR A 569 -3.99 -26.40 -4.38
C THR A 569 -2.61 -26.15 -4.98
N THR A 570 -2.27 -26.85 -6.05
CA THR A 570 -1.02 -26.62 -6.79
C THR A 570 -1.05 -25.24 -7.45
N PRO A 571 -0.08 -24.35 -7.17
CA PRO A 571 -0.05 -23.03 -7.75
C PRO A 571 0.04 -23.05 -9.29
N ALA A 572 -0.76 -22.22 -9.94
CA ALA A 572 -0.63 -21.92 -11.36
C ALA A 572 0.73 -21.22 -11.65
N PRO A 573 1.21 -21.21 -12.90
CA PRO A 573 2.51 -20.60 -13.23
C PRO A 573 2.67 -19.16 -12.73
N LEU A 574 1.65 -18.32 -12.88
CA LEU A 574 1.63 -16.93 -12.40
C LEU A 574 1.73 -16.88 -10.87
N GLN A 575 0.98 -17.71 -10.16
CA GLN A 575 1.01 -17.76 -8.70
C GLN A 575 2.36 -18.26 -8.18
N ARG A 576 2.94 -19.27 -8.82
CA ARG A 576 4.28 -19.78 -8.50
C ARG A 576 5.33 -18.68 -8.60
N ARG A 577 5.30 -17.92 -9.71
CA ARG A 577 6.17 -16.77 -9.91
C ARG A 577 6.01 -15.71 -8.79
N ALA A 578 4.80 -15.44 -8.34
CA ALA A 578 4.58 -14.51 -7.22
C ALA A 578 5.27 -14.99 -5.94
N PHE A 579 5.17 -16.28 -5.60
CA PHE A 579 5.86 -16.86 -4.44
C PHE A 579 7.38 -16.83 -4.57
N GLU A 580 7.90 -17.11 -5.76
CA GLU A 580 9.33 -17.00 -6.08
C GLU A 580 9.86 -15.58 -5.87
N LEU A 581 9.15 -14.57 -6.39
CA LEU A 581 9.51 -13.15 -6.22
C LEU A 581 9.43 -12.70 -4.74
N LEU A 582 8.48 -13.21 -3.99
CA LEU A 582 8.36 -12.94 -2.56
C LEU A 582 9.41 -13.69 -1.72
N GLY A 583 9.99 -14.79 -2.23
CA GLY A 583 10.92 -15.64 -1.49
C GLY A 583 10.24 -16.44 -0.37
N VAL A 584 8.94 -16.80 -0.53
CA VAL A 584 8.16 -17.48 0.50
C VAL A 584 7.47 -18.74 -0.05
N SER A 585 7.14 -19.69 0.83
CA SER A 585 6.48 -20.94 0.45
C SER A 585 4.95 -20.77 0.41
N HIS A 586 4.32 -21.27 -0.64
CA HIS A 586 2.86 -21.39 -0.72
C HIS A 586 2.26 -22.45 0.23
N ARG A 587 3.10 -23.28 0.87
CA ARG A 587 2.69 -24.30 1.85
C ARG A 587 2.90 -23.86 3.31
N LEU A 588 3.01 -22.58 3.56
CA LEU A 588 3.25 -22.04 4.90
C LEU A 588 2.25 -22.61 5.91
N GLY A 589 2.74 -23.28 6.96
CA GLY A 589 1.91 -23.89 8.01
C GLY A 589 1.37 -25.31 7.67
N PHE A 590 1.59 -25.79 6.45
CA PHE A 590 1.23 -27.13 6.01
C PHE A 590 2.45 -27.81 5.37
N MET A 591 3.09 -28.69 6.11
CA MET A 591 4.22 -29.50 5.62
C MET A 591 3.75 -30.87 5.15
#